data_72d6592d54eab245dc9d96a37be72b94
#
_entry.id   72d6592d54eab245dc9d96a37be72b94
#
_cell.length_a   1.000
_cell.length_b   1.000
_cell.length_c   1.000
_cell.angle_alpha   90.00
_cell.angle_beta   90.00
_cell.angle_gamma   90.00
#
_symmetry.space_group_name_H-M   'P 1'
#
loop_
_entity.id
_entity.type
_entity.pdbx_description
1 polymer ?
#
loop_
_entity_poly.entity_id
_entity_poly.type
_entity_poly.pdbx_seq_one_letter_code
_entity_poly.pdbx_strand_id
1 'polypeptide(L)' 'MARLPSVSGERLVRALKKAGFQVLRQKGSHVSLERRAGDKVFRTIVPQHSTLAKGTLADILKQCGLTVEQLLELL' A
#
# COMPACT_ATOMS: atom_id res chain seq x y z
N MET A 1 6.99 10.32 -16.45
CA MET A 1 6.13 9.76 -15.41
C MET A 1 6.48 8.31 -15.15
N ALA A 2 6.55 7.93 -13.90
CA ALA A 2 6.83 6.55 -13.55
C ALA A 2 5.62 5.68 -13.80
N ARG A 3 5.84 4.46 -14.26
CA ARG A 3 4.78 3.48 -14.45
C ARG A 3 4.52 2.72 -13.16
N LEU A 4 3.27 2.33 -12.95
CA LEU A 4 2.92 1.46 -11.85
C LEU A 4 3.65 0.12 -12.00
N PRO A 5 4.37 -0.33 -10.97
CA PRO A 5 5.04 -1.62 -11.04
C PRO A 5 4.06 -2.78 -10.89
N SER A 6 4.50 -3.98 -11.27
CA SER A 6 3.76 -5.20 -10.94
C SER A 6 4.24 -5.66 -9.57
N VAL A 7 3.37 -5.70 -8.60
CA VAL A 7 3.72 -6.11 -7.24
C VAL A 7 2.65 -7.03 -6.66
N SER A 8 3.08 -7.91 -5.76
CA SER A 8 2.16 -8.71 -4.96
C SER A 8 1.63 -7.87 -3.80
N GLY A 9 0.49 -8.31 -3.24
CA GLY A 9 -0.03 -7.70 -2.02
C GLY A 9 0.95 -7.77 -0.88
N GLU A 10 1.62 -8.91 -0.72
CA GLU A 10 2.63 -9.10 0.32
C GLU A 10 3.79 -8.11 0.19
N ARG A 11 4.29 -7.92 -1.02
CA ARG A 11 5.38 -6.98 -1.27
C ARG A 11 4.95 -5.55 -1.01
N LEU A 12 3.72 -5.20 -1.38
CA LEU A 12 3.18 -3.87 -1.12
C LEU A 12 3.04 -3.61 0.38
N VAL A 13 2.56 -4.59 1.15
CA VAL A 13 2.47 -4.45 2.60
C VAL A 13 3.85 -4.16 3.20
N ARG A 14 4.89 -4.87 2.76
CA ARG A 14 6.25 -4.61 3.24
C ARG A 14 6.73 -3.20 2.90
N ALA A 15 6.42 -2.72 1.70
CA ALA A 15 6.77 -1.35 1.29
C ALA A 15 6.03 -0.32 2.15
N LEU A 16 4.75 -0.53 2.39
CA LEU A 16 3.95 0.38 3.22
C LEU A 16 4.44 0.42 4.66
N LYS A 17 4.89 -0.71 5.20
CA LYS A 17 5.50 -0.73 6.53
C LYS A 17 6.75 0.15 6.59
N LYS A 18 7.57 0.12 5.55
CA LYS A 18 8.75 1.00 5.47
C LYS A 18 8.34 2.47 5.44
N ALA A 19 7.17 2.77 4.87
CA ALA A 19 6.64 4.14 4.82
C ALA A 19 5.97 4.56 6.13
N GLY A 20 5.97 3.70 7.15
CA GLY A 20 5.40 4.03 8.46
C GLY A 20 4.01 3.50 8.70
N PHE A 21 3.47 2.69 7.79
CA PHE A 21 2.16 2.07 8.00
C PHE A 21 2.28 0.90 8.97
N GLN A 22 1.23 0.72 9.77
CA GLN A 22 1.10 -0.40 10.70
C GLN A 22 -0.03 -1.29 10.26
N VAL A 23 0.17 -2.60 10.35
CA VAL A 23 -0.88 -3.56 10.07
C VAL A 23 -1.84 -3.56 11.27
N LEU A 24 -3.12 -3.26 11.01
CA LEU A 24 -4.15 -3.29 12.05
C LEU A 24 -4.69 -4.69 12.22
N ARG A 25 -4.94 -5.39 11.11
CA ARG A 25 -5.43 -6.76 11.14
C ARG A 25 -5.34 -7.38 9.77
N GLN A 26 -5.43 -8.69 9.73
CA GLN A 26 -5.59 -9.43 8.49
C GLN A 26 -6.85 -10.28 8.62
N LYS A 27 -7.73 -10.17 7.63
CA LYS A 27 -8.95 -10.96 7.57
C LYS A 27 -8.96 -11.69 6.22
N GLY A 28 -8.73 -13.00 6.25
CA GLY A 28 -8.58 -13.77 5.02
C GLY A 28 -7.40 -13.24 4.21
N SER A 29 -7.66 -12.89 2.97
CA SER A 29 -6.64 -12.37 2.06
C SER A 29 -6.55 -10.84 2.06
N HIS A 30 -7.17 -10.15 3.02
CA HIS A 30 -7.16 -8.69 3.09
C HIS A 30 -6.40 -8.22 4.32
N VAL A 31 -5.40 -7.36 4.11
CA VAL A 31 -4.60 -6.77 5.18
C VAL A 31 -4.97 -5.30 5.31
N SER A 32 -5.42 -4.88 6.48
CA SER A 32 -5.75 -3.48 6.76
C SER A 32 -4.55 -2.80 7.39
N LEU A 33 -4.21 -1.62 6.89
CA LEU A 33 -3.06 -0.85 7.36
C LEU A 33 -3.48 0.59 7.65
N GLU A 34 -2.73 1.23 8.55
CA GLU A 34 -2.97 2.60 8.94
C GLU A 34 -1.65 3.32 9.17
N ARG A 35 -1.58 4.58 8.80
CA ARG A 35 -0.50 5.47 9.21
C ARG A 35 -1.09 6.76 9.72
N ARG A 36 -0.60 7.23 10.85
CA ARG A 36 -0.97 8.52 11.41
C ARG A 36 0.16 9.52 11.19
N ALA A 37 -0.17 10.69 10.67
CA ALA A 37 0.79 11.75 10.41
C ALA A 37 0.16 13.08 10.85
N GLY A 38 0.51 13.53 12.04
CA GLY A 38 -0.10 14.70 12.66
C GLY A 38 -1.60 14.45 12.87
N ASP A 39 -2.45 15.33 12.34
CA ASP A 39 -3.91 15.17 12.43
C ASP A 39 -4.46 14.25 11.35
N LYS A 40 -3.64 13.80 10.41
CA LYS A 40 -4.11 12.98 9.30
C LYS A 40 -3.98 11.51 9.61
N VAL A 41 -4.95 10.74 9.14
CA VAL A 41 -4.94 9.28 9.24
C VAL A 41 -5.13 8.74 7.83
N PHE A 42 -4.16 7.91 7.40
CA PHE A 42 -4.23 7.22 6.12
C PHE A 42 -4.55 5.76 6.38
N ARG A 43 -5.57 5.25 5.72
CA ARG A 43 -5.98 3.84 5.84
C ARG A 43 -6.15 3.22 4.49
N THR A 44 -5.77 1.96 4.38
CA THR A 44 -5.96 1.19 3.16
C THR A 44 -6.14 -0.28 3.48
N ILE A 45 -6.66 -1.01 2.51
CA ILE A 45 -6.78 -2.47 2.57
C ILE A 45 -6.06 -3.03 1.35
N VAL A 46 -5.13 -3.93 1.58
CA VAL A 46 -4.32 -4.55 0.52
C VAL A 46 -4.73 -6.01 0.37
N PRO A 47 -5.30 -6.39 -0.79
CA PRO A 47 -5.57 -7.80 -1.05
C PRO A 47 -4.26 -8.57 -1.25
N GLN A 48 -4.18 -9.76 -0.69
CA GLN A 48 -2.97 -10.58 -0.75
C GLN A 48 -2.94 -11.44 -2.01
N HIS A 49 -3.05 -10.79 -3.16
CA HIS A 49 -2.95 -11.44 -4.47
C HIS A 49 -1.49 -11.50 -4.91
N SER A 50 -1.16 -12.48 -5.73
CA SER A 50 0.20 -12.64 -6.26
C SER A 50 0.61 -11.46 -7.14
N THR A 51 -0.36 -10.83 -7.79
CA THR A 51 -0.14 -9.60 -8.56
C THR A 51 -1.37 -8.71 -8.39
N LEU A 52 -1.15 -7.48 -7.96
CA LEU A 52 -2.23 -6.52 -7.81
C LEU A 52 -2.60 -5.92 -9.17
N ALA A 53 -3.90 -5.80 -9.43
CA ALA A 53 -4.37 -5.08 -10.60
C ALA A 53 -3.91 -3.61 -10.52
N LYS A 54 -3.59 -3.03 -11.66
CA LYS A 54 -3.06 -1.65 -11.71
C LYS A 54 -4.03 -0.65 -11.10
N GLY A 55 -5.32 -0.79 -11.36
CA GLY A 55 -6.34 0.09 -10.77
C GLY A 55 -6.39 -0.02 -9.26
N THR A 56 -6.31 -1.26 -8.73
CA THR A 56 -6.28 -1.51 -7.29
C THR A 56 -5.06 -0.86 -6.67
N LEU A 57 -3.88 -1.04 -7.28
CA LEU A 57 -2.64 -0.45 -6.79
C LEU A 57 -2.72 1.08 -6.80
N ALA A 58 -3.24 1.67 -7.87
CA ALA A 58 -3.39 3.12 -7.96
C ALA A 58 -4.28 3.66 -6.84
N ASP A 59 -5.40 2.98 -6.57
CA ASP A 59 -6.32 3.38 -5.51
C ASP A 59 -5.67 3.29 -4.13
N ILE A 60 -4.91 2.22 -3.89
CA ILE A 60 -4.19 2.05 -2.62
C ILE A 60 -3.18 3.19 -2.42
N LEU A 61 -2.41 3.52 -3.44
CA LEU A 61 -1.44 4.62 -3.34
C LEU A 61 -2.13 5.95 -3.04
N LYS A 62 -3.27 6.20 -3.66
CA LYS A 62 -4.07 7.39 -3.40
C LYS A 62 -4.51 7.45 -1.94
N GLN A 63 -5.02 6.33 -1.42
CA GLN A 63 -5.46 6.23 -0.02
C GLN A 63 -4.30 6.42 0.95
N CYS A 64 -3.09 6.03 0.55
CA CYS A 64 -1.89 6.14 1.37
C CYS A 64 -1.20 7.50 1.25
N GLY A 65 -1.62 8.33 0.32
CA GLY A 65 -0.96 9.61 0.07
C GLY A 65 0.42 9.46 -0.54
N LEU A 66 0.65 8.38 -1.30
CA LEU A 66 1.94 8.07 -1.91
C LEU A 66 1.90 8.23 -3.43
N THR A 67 3.01 8.70 -3.98
CA THR A 67 3.21 8.72 -5.42
C THR A 67 3.81 7.40 -5.89
N VAL A 68 3.76 7.14 -7.19
CA VAL A 68 4.40 5.96 -7.78
C VAL A 68 5.91 6.00 -7.53
N GLU A 69 6.53 7.17 -7.64
CA GLU A 69 7.96 7.34 -7.39
C GLU A 69 8.32 6.96 -5.96
N GLN A 70 7.51 7.39 -5.00
CA GLN A 70 7.73 7.03 -3.59
C GLN A 70 7.60 5.53 -3.38
N LEU A 71 6.62 4.90 -4.01
CA LEU A 71 6.47 3.45 -3.93
C LEU A 71 7.71 2.74 -4.48
N LEU A 72 8.19 3.16 -5.64
CA LEU A 72 9.36 2.54 -6.26
C LEU A 72 10.58 2.60 -5.35
N GLU A 73 10.75 3.66 -4.59
CA GLU A 73 11.84 3.78 -3.62
C GLU A 73 11.68 2.82 -2.43
N LEU A 74 10.47 2.44 -2.10
CA LEU A 74 10.17 1.56 -0.97
C LEU A 74 10.28 0.07 -1.33
N LEU A 75 10.21 -0.26 -2.60
CA LEU A 75 10.25 -1.65 -3.06
C LEU A 75 11.65 -2.26 -3.05
#